data_699dcdf7e79d3f302837bf658e6d1b42
#
_entry.id   699dcdf7e79d3f302837bf658e6d1b42
#
_cell.length_a   1.000
_cell.length_b   1.000
_cell.length_c   1.000
_cell.angle_alpha   90.00
_cell.angle_beta   90.00
_cell.angle_gamma   90.00
#
_symmetry.space_group_name_H-M   'P 1'
#
loop_
_entity.id
_entity.type
_entity.pdbx_description
1 polymer ?
#
loop_
_entity_poly.entity_id
_entity_poly.type
_entity_poly.pdbx_seq_one_letter_code
_entity_poly.pdbx_strand_id
1 'polypeptide(L)'
;SGEESAHQLKLRASRLGVTADNLSLLCETDAQYICELISAEKPDIVMIDSIQTMNIAELSSSSGSITQVRETTNMFMRTAKTLNIPIIIVGHVNKDGNIAGPKVLEHIVDAVLYFEGDRNFSYRILRAVKNRYGSTNEIGVFEMLDSGLNEVENPSMMLISGRPKNTSGSCVACIMEGSRPIMAEVQSLVTPTGFGTPRRMANGVDYNRMSMLIAVLEKRAGYFLGNMDCYINIIGGLKVDEPASDLSIALAIVSSL
;
A
#
# COMPACT_ATOMS: atom_id res chain seq x y z
N SER A 1 -8.22 15.15 15.55
CA SER A 1 -6.98 15.40 14.78
C SER A 1 -5.96 16.16 15.60
N GLY A 2 -4.71 15.74 15.55
CA GLY A 2 -3.59 16.45 16.17
C GLY A 2 -2.71 17.20 15.16
N GLU A 3 -2.96 17.04 13.85
CA GLU A 3 -2.14 17.65 12.80
C GLU A 3 -2.82 18.85 12.13
N GLU A 4 -4.11 18.75 11.90
CA GLU A 4 -4.88 19.76 11.17
C GLU A 4 -5.81 20.55 12.10
N SER A 5 -5.93 21.84 11.82
CA SER A 5 -6.90 22.69 12.50
C SER A 5 -8.34 22.37 12.04
N ALA A 6 -9.32 22.70 12.87
CA ALA A 6 -10.74 22.52 12.54
C ALA A 6 -11.13 23.23 11.22
N HIS A 7 -10.51 24.37 10.92
CA HIS A 7 -10.75 25.11 9.66
C HIS A 7 -10.24 24.32 8.43
N GLN A 8 -9.05 23.73 8.51
CA GLN A 8 -8.48 22.91 7.44
C GLN A 8 -9.31 21.65 7.20
N LEU A 9 -9.71 20.97 8.27
CA LEU A 9 -10.60 19.80 8.19
C LEU A 9 -11.95 20.16 7.55
N LYS A 10 -12.55 21.31 7.93
CA LYS A 10 -13.79 21.79 7.32
C LYS A 10 -13.65 22.05 5.82
N LEU A 11 -12.56 22.69 5.38
CA LEU A 11 -12.30 22.92 3.96
C LEU A 11 -12.15 21.59 3.19
N ARG A 12 -11.44 20.61 3.78
CA ARG A 12 -11.29 19.28 3.19
C ARG A 12 -12.62 18.54 3.11
N ALA A 13 -13.40 18.53 4.18
CA ALA A 13 -14.73 17.94 4.21
C ALA A 13 -15.65 18.54 3.14
N SER A 14 -15.65 19.87 2.99
CA SER A 14 -16.43 20.55 1.97
C SER A 14 -16.02 20.15 0.55
N ARG A 15 -14.70 20.03 0.29
CA ARG A 15 -14.18 19.58 -1.02
C ARG A 15 -14.59 18.15 -1.36
N LEU A 16 -14.64 17.27 -0.34
CA LEU A 16 -15.03 15.88 -0.49
C LEU A 16 -16.56 15.68 -0.42
N GLY A 17 -17.35 16.75 -0.31
CA GLY A 17 -18.81 16.67 -0.25
C GLY A 17 -19.33 16.01 1.03
N VAL A 18 -18.56 16.03 2.13
CA VAL A 18 -19.00 15.46 3.41
C VAL A 18 -20.02 16.38 4.05
N THR A 19 -21.25 15.89 4.20
CA THR A 19 -22.41 16.65 4.78
C THR A 19 -23.05 15.91 5.94
N ALA A 20 -22.32 14.97 6.57
CA ALA A 20 -22.87 14.15 7.66
C ALA A 20 -23.05 14.95 8.95
N ASP A 21 -24.27 14.97 9.47
CA ASP A 21 -24.62 15.68 10.73
C ASP A 21 -24.11 14.94 11.98
N ASN A 22 -23.77 13.67 11.86
CA ASN A 22 -23.27 12.82 12.94
C ASN A 22 -21.73 12.75 13.00
N LEU A 23 -21.01 13.61 12.28
CA LEU A 23 -19.57 13.74 12.32
C LEU A 23 -19.14 14.87 13.27
N SER A 24 -18.52 14.50 14.38
CA SER A 24 -17.91 15.45 15.32
C SER A 24 -16.40 15.53 15.12
N LEU A 25 -15.84 16.75 15.16
CA LEU A 25 -14.40 17.00 15.01
C LEU A 25 -13.83 17.55 16.31
N LEU A 26 -12.73 16.93 16.77
CA LEU A 26 -11.96 17.39 17.93
C LEU A 26 -10.51 17.63 17.49
N CYS A 27 -9.99 18.83 17.73
CA CYS A 27 -8.59 19.19 17.53
C CYS A 27 -7.88 19.21 18.89
N GLU A 28 -7.36 18.04 19.28
CA GLU A 28 -6.73 17.81 20.59
C GLU A 28 -5.62 16.76 20.45
N THR A 29 -4.60 16.86 21.31
CA THR A 29 -3.46 15.93 21.35
C THR A 29 -3.30 15.21 22.68
N ASP A 30 -3.97 15.68 23.74
CA ASP A 30 -3.96 15.00 25.04
C ASP A 30 -4.80 13.72 24.99
N ALA A 31 -4.13 12.58 25.07
CA ALA A 31 -4.77 11.27 24.97
C ALA A 31 -5.71 10.97 26.16
N GLN A 32 -5.43 11.51 27.36
CA GLN A 32 -6.28 11.32 28.53
C GLN A 32 -7.60 12.05 28.35
N TYR A 33 -7.52 13.33 27.98
CA TYR A 33 -8.71 14.13 27.72
C TYR A 33 -9.59 13.54 26.60
N ILE A 34 -8.93 13.05 25.53
CA ILE A 34 -9.65 12.37 24.44
C ILE A 34 -10.40 11.12 24.96
N CYS A 35 -9.76 10.29 25.77
CA CYS A 35 -10.38 9.09 26.35
C CYS A 35 -11.55 9.43 27.30
N GLU A 36 -11.43 10.50 28.08
CA GLU A 36 -12.52 11.01 28.93
C GLU A 36 -13.73 11.46 28.10
N LEU A 37 -13.47 12.19 27.01
CA LEU A 37 -14.51 12.64 26.09
C LEU A 37 -15.20 11.47 25.39
N ILE A 38 -14.43 10.48 24.90
CA ILE A 38 -14.99 9.24 24.31
C ILE A 38 -15.90 8.53 25.31
N SER A 39 -15.52 8.50 26.59
CA SER A 39 -16.30 7.86 27.64
C SER A 39 -17.61 8.61 27.96
N ALA A 40 -17.59 9.94 27.83
CA ALA A 40 -18.74 10.80 28.06
C ALA A 40 -19.73 10.76 26.88
N GLU A 41 -19.22 10.97 25.66
CA GLU A 41 -20.04 11.11 24.44
C GLU A 41 -20.46 9.77 23.83
N LYS A 42 -19.68 8.69 24.07
CA LYS A 42 -19.94 7.33 23.57
C LYS A 42 -20.26 7.27 22.07
N PRO A 43 -19.37 7.78 21.20
CA PRO A 43 -19.58 7.70 19.76
C PRO A 43 -19.60 6.25 19.27
N ASP A 44 -20.21 5.99 18.12
CA ASP A 44 -20.23 4.65 17.50
C ASP A 44 -18.85 4.22 16.98
N ILE A 45 -18.01 5.18 16.58
CA ILE A 45 -16.64 4.97 16.08
C ILE A 45 -15.79 6.20 16.37
N VAL A 46 -14.48 5.97 16.59
CA VAL A 46 -13.48 7.04 16.77
C VAL A 46 -12.37 6.89 15.74
N MET A 47 -11.90 8.01 15.17
CA MET A 47 -10.70 8.07 14.34
C MET A 47 -9.67 9.01 14.95
N ILE A 48 -8.45 8.53 15.14
CA ILE A 48 -7.29 9.30 15.66
C ILE A 48 -6.33 9.57 14.51
N ASP A 49 -6.17 10.85 14.13
CA ASP A 49 -5.27 11.26 13.04
C ASP A 49 -4.34 12.41 13.50
N SER A 50 -3.06 12.12 13.77
CA SER A 50 -2.36 10.84 13.76
C SER A 50 -1.90 10.47 15.18
N ILE A 51 -1.53 9.21 15.38
CA ILE A 51 -1.03 8.74 16.68
C ILE A 51 0.29 9.42 17.07
N GLN A 52 1.08 9.87 16.09
CA GLN A 52 2.35 10.53 16.32
C GLN A 52 2.22 11.88 17.01
N THR A 53 1.09 12.53 16.89
CA THR A 53 0.83 13.83 17.52
C THR A 53 0.24 13.71 18.92
N MET A 54 -0.26 12.51 19.27
CA MET A 54 -0.86 12.28 20.59
C MET A 54 0.21 12.23 21.69
N ASN A 55 -0.16 12.70 22.87
CA ASN A 55 0.73 12.69 24.04
C ASN A 55 -0.02 12.37 25.33
N ILE A 56 0.76 11.93 26.31
CA ILE A 56 0.38 11.78 27.72
C ILE A 56 1.29 12.72 28.49
N ALA A 57 0.74 13.72 29.18
CA ALA A 57 1.49 14.80 29.82
C ALA A 57 2.47 14.31 30.89
N GLU A 58 2.16 13.20 31.59
CA GLU A 58 2.99 12.62 32.63
C GLU A 58 4.27 11.94 32.09
N LEU A 59 4.32 11.65 30.80
CA LEU A 59 5.51 11.04 30.19
C LEU A 59 6.51 12.11 29.76
N SER A 60 7.74 12.01 30.21
CA SER A 60 8.82 12.97 29.90
C SER A 60 9.33 12.93 28.47
N SER A 61 8.85 11.97 27.67
CA SER A 61 9.26 11.79 26.28
C SER A 61 8.43 12.68 25.34
N SER A 62 9.06 13.18 24.26
CA SER A 62 8.36 14.04 23.27
C SER A 62 7.30 13.28 22.48
N SER A 63 6.28 14.01 22.00
CA SER A 63 5.29 13.49 21.06
C SER A 63 5.96 12.84 19.86
N GLY A 64 5.40 11.76 19.33
CA GLY A 64 5.97 11.00 18.23
C GLY A 64 7.12 10.05 18.63
N SER A 65 7.62 10.07 19.87
CA SER A 65 8.57 9.08 20.37
C SER A 65 7.91 7.70 20.49
N ILE A 66 8.74 6.64 20.43
CA ILE A 66 8.25 5.24 20.57
C ILE A 66 7.43 5.06 21.85
N THR A 67 7.89 5.66 22.95
CA THR A 67 7.23 5.55 24.24
C THR A 67 5.86 6.21 24.23
N GLN A 68 5.76 7.45 23.73
CA GLN A 68 4.48 8.15 23.61
C GLN A 68 3.50 7.39 22.71
N VAL A 69 3.94 7.01 21.51
CA VAL A 69 3.11 6.28 20.55
C VAL A 69 2.60 4.95 21.14
N ARG A 70 3.46 4.22 21.86
CA ARG A 70 3.07 2.96 22.49
C ARG A 70 2.06 3.17 23.63
N GLU A 71 2.32 4.11 24.53
CA GLU A 71 1.47 4.30 25.70
C GLU A 71 0.12 4.95 25.33
N THR A 72 0.10 5.92 24.41
CA THR A 72 -1.16 6.49 23.89
C THR A 72 -2.00 5.42 23.18
N THR A 73 -1.37 4.55 22.38
CA THR A 73 -2.07 3.43 21.73
C THR A 73 -2.64 2.44 22.74
N ASN A 74 -1.88 2.09 23.78
CA ASN A 74 -2.36 1.24 24.86
C ASN A 74 -3.57 1.86 25.58
N MET A 75 -3.57 3.17 25.79
CA MET A 75 -4.67 3.90 26.41
C MET A 75 -5.93 3.84 25.53
N PHE A 76 -5.83 4.18 24.24
CA PHE A 76 -6.95 4.09 23.31
C PHE A 76 -7.48 2.66 23.17
N MET A 77 -6.60 1.66 23.12
CA MET A 77 -7.01 0.25 23.07
C MET A 77 -7.80 -0.17 24.33
N ARG A 78 -7.36 0.25 25.52
CA ARG A 78 -8.11 -0.02 26.76
C ARG A 78 -9.49 0.64 26.73
N THR A 79 -9.56 1.90 26.33
CA THR A 79 -10.82 2.64 26.18
C THR A 79 -11.75 1.95 25.17
N ALA A 80 -11.23 1.57 23.99
CA ALA A 80 -11.99 0.85 22.98
C ALA A 80 -12.61 -0.45 23.54
N LYS A 81 -11.82 -1.25 24.24
CA LYS A 81 -12.27 -2.54 24.81
C LYS A 81 -13.24 -2.36 25.98
N THR A 82 -12.99 -1.38 26.83
CA THR A 82 -13.87 -1.12 27.99
C THR A 82 -15.25 -0.62 27.58
N LEU A 83 -15.29 0.23 26.55
CA LEU A 83 -16.53 0.85 26.08
C LEU A 83 -17.17 0.09 24.92
N ASN A 84 -16.46 -0.90 24.36
CA ASN A 84 -16.85 -1.60 23.13
C ASN A 84 -17.07 -0.65 21.95
N ILE A 85 -16.20 0.37 21.82
CA ILE A 85 -16.22 1.36 20.75
C ILE A 85 -15.00 1.08 19.83
N PRO A 86 -15.17 0.87 18.51
CA PRO A 86 -14.06 0.72 17.60
C PRO A 86 -13.28 2.03 17.48
N ILE A 87 -11.94 1.94 17.59
CA ILE A 87 -11.03 3.06 17.41
C ILE A 87 -10.10 2.77 16.23
N ILE A 88 -10.15 3.60 15.20
CA ILE A 88 -9.22 3.58 14.07
C ILE A 88 -8.08 4.56 14.37
N ILE A 89 -6.85 4.05 14.35
CA ILE A 89 -5.65 4.84 14.60
C ILE A 89 -4.89 4.99 13.28
N VAL A 90 -4.73 6.22 12.82
CA VAL A 90 -3.91 6.55 11.66
C VAL A 90 -2.47 6.75 12.12
N GLY A 91 -1.54 6.11 11.44
CA GLY A 91 -0.11 6.26 11.68
C GLY A 91 0.66 6.40 10.37
N HIS A 92 1.71 7.23 10.37
CA HIS A 92 2.56 7.45 9.21
C HIS A 92 3.81 6.57 9.25
N VAL A 93 4.14 5.96 8.12
CA VAL A 93 5.41 5.24 7.89
C VAL A 93 6.37 6.13 7.11
N ASN A 94 7.62 6.23 7.54
CA ASN A 94 8.67 6.85 6.74
C ASN A 94 9.18 5.91 5.65
N LYS A 95 9.72 6.51 4.57
CA LYS A 95 10.29 5.80 3.42
C LYS A 95 11.37 4.78 3.77
N ASP A 96 12.07 4.96 4.89
CA ASP A 96 13.18 4.10 5.33
C ASP A 96 12.74 2.95 6.26
N GLY A 97 11.43 2.78 6.50
CA GLY A 97 10.92 1.72 7.37
C GLY A 97 11.37 1.81 8.84
N ASN A 98 12.09 2.85 9.22
CA ASN A 98 12.79 3.00 10.51
C ASN A 98 12.13 3.95 11.50
N ILE A 99 10.92 4.43 11.25
CA ILE A 99 10.23 5.18 12.29
C ILE A 99 9.48 4.23 13.20
N ALA A 100 9.78 4.44 14.40
CA ALA A 100 9.35 3.95 15.68
C ALA A 100 7.83 4.01 15.94
N GLY A 101 6.98 3.90 14.94
CA GLY A 101 5.55 3.93 15.11
C GLY A 101 4.86 2.63 14.67
N PRO A 102 4.85 2.26 13.39
CA PRO A 102 3.96 1.22 12.89
C PRO A 102 4.26 -0.17 13.43
N LYS A 103 5.53 -0.62 13.44
CA LYS A 103 5.89 -1.96 13.94
C LYS A 103 5.58 -2.17 15.42
N VAL A 104 5.71 -1.13 16.24
CA VAL A 104 5.33 -1.20 17.66
C VAL A 104 3.83 -1.35 17.80
N LEU A 105 3.04 -0.66 16.97
CA LEU A 105 1.57 -0.72 16.98
C LEU A 105 1.03 -2.05 16.52
N GLU A 106 1.67 -2.70 15.54
CA GLU A 106 1.24 -3.98 14.97
C GLU A 106 1.02 -5.06 16.04
N HIS A 107 1.80 -5.05 17.11
CA HIS A 107 1.65 -6.02 18.19
C HIS A 107 0.50 -5.68 19.14
N ILE A 108 0.15 -4.41 19.27
CA ILE A 108 -0.83 -3.90 20.23
C ILE A 108 -2.26 -4.01 19.68
N VAL A 109 -2.47 -3.57 18.43
CA VAL A 109 -3.81 -3.46 17.83
C VAL A 109 -4.33 -4.81 17.31
N ASP A 110 -5.64 -4.92 17.11
CA ASP A 110 -6.28 -6.15 16.66
C ASP A 110 -6.22 -6.34 15.14
N ALA A 111 -6.23 -5.26 14.37
CA ALA A 111 -6.04 -5.27 12.91
C ALA A 111 -5.05 -4.19 12.48
N VAL A 112 -4.32 -4.48 11.41
CA VAL A 112 -3.38 -3.56 10.76
C VAL A 112 -3.66 -3.54 9.28
N LEU A 113 -3.95 -2.36 8.76
CA LEU A 113 -4.17 -2.11 7.35
C LEU A 113 -3.05 -1.20 6.83
N TYR A 114 -2.35 -1.64 5.80
CA TYR A 114 -1.41 -0.80 5.07
C TYR A 114 -2.09 -0.16 3.87
N PHE A 115 -1.85 1.13 3.70
CA PHE A 115 -2.29 1.89 2.55
C PHE A 115 -1.09 2.14 1.65
N GLU A 116 -0.98 1.33 0.60
CA GLU A 116 0.15 1.30 -0.32
C GLU A 116 -0.15 2.10 -1.59
N GLY A 117 0.85 2.75 -2.15
CA GLY A 117 0.73 3.41 -3.45
C GLY A 117 1.97 4.17 -3.84
N ASP A 118 2.30 4.15 -5.12
CA ASP A 118 3.36 4.96 -5.70
C ASP A 118 2.79 6.33 -6.08
N ARG A 119 3.64 7.38 -5.99
CA ARG A 119 3.27 8.76 -6.35
C ARG A 119 2.96 8.93 -7.84
N ASN A 120 3.48 8.02 -8.65
CA ASN A 120 3.32 8.05 -10.11
C ASN A 120 2.03 7.39 -10.60
N PHE A 121 1.28 6.74 -9.69
CA PHE A 121 0.04 6.04 -10.04
C PHE A 121 -1.16 6.64 -9.31
N SER A 122 -2.29 6.73 -10.02
CA SER A 122 -3.53 7.27 -9.47
C SER A 122 -4.23 6.35 -8.48
N TYR A 123 -3.81 5.06 -8.40
CA TYR A 123 -4.46 4.11 -7.51
C TYR A 123 -3.68 3.85 -6.21
N ARG A 124 -4.40 3.33 -5.24
CA ARG A 124 -3.94 2.94 -3.92
C ARG A 124 -4.47 1.55 -3.58
N ILE A 125 -3.65 0.77 -2.89
CA ILE A 125 -4.02 -0.56 -2.41
C ILE A 125 -4.13 -0.51 -0.89
N LEU A 126 -5.26 -0.93 -0.35
CA LEU A 126 -5.45 -1.16 1.07
C LEU A 126 -5.29 -2.66 1.35
N ARG A 127 -4.27 -3.01 2.11
CA ARG A 127 -3.90 -4.40 2.40
C ARG A 127 -3.99 -4.68 3.90
N ALA A 128 -4.68 -5.76 4.27
CA ALA A 128 -4.64 -6.27 5.63
C ALA A 128 -3.32 -7.03 5.87
N VAL A 129 -2.53 -6.55 6.83
CA VAL A 129 -1.26 -7.20 7.23
C VAL A 129 -1.45 -8.03 8.50
N LYS A 130 -2.36 -7.61 9.35
CA LYS A 130 -2.79 -8.32 10.55
C LYS A 130 -4.29 -8.21 10.72
N ASN A 131 -4.93 -9.32 11.07
CA ASN A 131 -6.33 -9.33 11.46
C ASN A 131 -6.55 -10.48 12.45
N ARG A 132 -6.82 -10.17 13.72
CA ARG A 132 -7.05 -11.18 14.77
C ARG A 132 -8.31 -11.99 14.55
N TYR A 133 -9.30 -11.40 13.89
CA TYR A 133 -10.66 -11.93 13.82
C TYR A 133 -11.08 -12.31 12.41
N GLY A 134 -10.16 -12.26 11.43
CA GLY A 134 -10.46 -12.56 10.04
C GLY A 134 -9.23 -12.79 9.17
N SER A 135 -9.49 -12.92 7.87
CA SER A 135 -8.44 -13.12 6.85
C SER A 135 -7.61 -11.85 6.66
N THR A 136 -6.34 -12.04 6.30
CA THR A 136 -5.45 -10.99 5.79
C THR A 136 -5.26 -11.06 4.27
N ASN A 137 -5.98 -11.99 3.61
CA ASN A 137 -5.82 -12.23 2.17
C ASN A 137 -6.67 -11.29 1.30
N GLU A 138 -7.41 -10.36 1.90
CA GLU A 138 -8.25 -9.42 1.16
C GLU A 138 -7.50 -8.11 0.91
N ILE A 139 -7.69 -7.56 -0.29
CA ILE A 139 -7.22 -6.23 -0.64
C ILE A 139 -8.35 -5.36 -1.19
N GLY A 140 -8.29 -4.05 -0.89
CA GLY A 140 -9.08 -3.03 -1.56
C GLY A 140 -8.22 -2.24 -2.55
N VAL A 141 -8.73 -2.01 -3.75
CA VAL A 141 -8.06 -1.15 -4.73
C VAL A 141 -8.90 0.11 -4.93
N PHE A 142 -8.26 1.26 -4.81
CA PHE A 142 -8.89 2.57 -4.91
C PHE A 142 -8.18 3.45 -5.92
N GLU A 143 -8.92 4.27 -6.62
CA GLU A 143 -8.40 5.32 -7.48
C GLU A 143 -8.49 6.68 -6.77
N MET A 144 -7.43 7.48 -6.88
CA MET A 144 -7.39 8.83 -6.33
C MET A 144 -7.95 9.81 -7.37
N LEU A 145 -9.12 10.35 -7.10
CA LEU A 145 -9.77 11.38 -7.89
C LEU A 145 -9.82 12.72 -7.14
N ASP A 146 -10.22 13.79 -7.82
CA ASP A 146 -10.42 15.10 -7.19
C ASP A 146 -11.50 15.05 -6.09
N SER A 147 -12.49 14.16 -6.25
CA SER A 147 -13.55 13.88 -5.28
C SER A 147 -13.12 12.97 -4.10
N GLY A 148 -11.87 12.50 -4.08
CA GLY A 148 -11.35 11.59 -3.07
C GLY A 148 -11.00 10.20 -3.61
N LEU A 149 -11.06 9.19 -2.75
CA LEU A 149 -10.79 7.80 -3.08
C LEU A 149 -12.07 7.12 -3.54
N ASN A 150 -12.05 6.57 -4.76
CA ASN A 150 -13.12 5.74 -5.30
C ASN A 150 -12.68 4.28 -5.37
N GLU A 151 -13.56 3.37 -5.03
CA GLU A 151 -13.30 1.93 -5.17
C GLU A 151 -13.15 1.55 -6.65
N VAL A 152 -12.15 0.73 -6.95
CA VAL A 152 -11.97 0.11 -8.27
C VAL A 152 -12.54 -1.31 -8.23
N GLU A 153 -13.73 -1.49 -8.77
CA GLU A 153 -14.41 -2.80 -8.78
C GLU A 153 -13.62 -3.86 -9.54
N ASN A 154 -13.00 -3.48 -10.65
CA ASN A 154 -12.23 -4.38 -11.50
C ASN A 154 -10.82 -3.84 -11.79
N PRO A 155 -9.84 -4.07 -10.88
CA PRO A 155 -8.46 -3.65 -11.07
C PRO A 155 -7.80 -4.24 -12.31
N SER A 156 -8.16 -5.47 -12.69
CA SER A 156 -7.64 -6.12 -13.88
C SER A 156 -7.97 -5.35 -15.16
N MET A 157 -9.22 -4.90 -15.30
CA MET A 157 -9.62 -4.09 -16.45
C MET A 157 -8.85 -2.77 -16.52
N MET A 158 -8.66 -2.12 -15.38
CA MET A 158 -7.90 -0.87 -15.30
C MET A 158 -6.44 -1.06 -15.75
N LEU A 159 -5.78 -2.13 -15.28
CA LEU A 159 -4.36 -2.39 -15.55
C LEU A 159 -4.07 -2.84 -16.99
N ILE A 160 -5.06 -3.45 -17.68
CA ILE A 160 -4.87 -3.96 -19.04
C ILE A 160 -5.58 -3.11 -20.11
N SER A 161 -6.42 -2.14 -19.72
CA SER A 161 -7.22 -1.33 -20.67
C SER A 161 -6.37 -0.50 -21.65
N GLY A 162 -5.20 -0.03 -21.19
CA GLY A 162 -4.24 0.73 -22.00
C GLY A 162 -3.28 -0.12 -22.84
N ARG A 163 -3.40 -1.46 -22.82
CA ARG A 163 -2.48 -2.36 -23.51
C ARG A 163 -2.59 -2.20 -25.02
N PRO A 164 -1.46 -1.94 -25.73
CA PRO A 164 -1.47 -1.89 -27.17
C PRO A 164 -1.77 -3.28 -27.76
N LYS A 165 -2.61 -3.32 -28.80
CA LYS A 165 -2.93 -4.56 -29.49
C LYS A 165 -1.84 -4.89 -30.52
N ASN A 166 -1.51 -6.18 -30.65
CA ASN A 166 -0.55 -6.69 -31.65
C ASN A 166 0.86 -6.07 -31.51
N THR A 167 1.29 -5.81 -30.30
CA THR A 167 2.64 -5.29 -30.00
C THR A 167 3.50 -6.39 -29.43
N SER A 168 4.72 -6.53 -29.93
CA SER A 168 5.73 -7.43 -29.35
C SER A 168 6.20 -6.93 -27.98
N GLY A 169 6.76 -7.85 -27.18
CA GLY A 169 7.25 -7.50 -25.85
C GLY A 169 6.17 -7.24 -24.80
N SER A 170 4.90 -7.60 -25.04
CA SER A 170 3.81 -7.44 -24.11
C SER A 170 3.07 -8.75 -23.88
N CYS A 171 2.94 -9.16 -22.62
CA CYS A 171 2.17 -10.33 -22.20
C CYS A 171 1.34 -10.00 -20.96
N VAL A 172 0.20 -10.67 -20.80
CA VAL A 172 -0.63 -10.54 -19.59
C VAL A 172 -0.28 -11.67 -18.63
N ALA A 173 0.06 -11.31 -17.39
CA ALA A 173 0.19 -12.21 -16.26
C ALA A 173 -1.07 -12.18 -15.42
N CYS A 174 -1.46 -13.32 -14.85
CA CYS A 174 -2.41 -13.41 -13.76
C CYS A 174 -1.63 -13.63 -12.48
N ILE A 175 -1.76 -12.72 -11.53
CA ILE A 175 -1.12 -12.78 -10.22
C ILE A 175 -2.17 -12.83 -9.14
N MET A 176 -1.84 -13.45 -8.00
CA MET A 176 -2.73 -13.47 -6.85
C MET A 176 -2.33 -12.39 -5.85
N GLU A 177 -3.18 -11.42 -5.65
CA GLU A 177 -3.05 -10.45 -4.58
C GLU A 177 -4.01 -10.81 -3.45
N GLY A 178 -3.47 -11.50 -2.45
CA GLY A 178 -4.30 -12.14 -1.43
C GLY A 178 -5.14 -13.28 -2.01
N SER A 179 -6.45 -13.18 -1.93
CA SER A 179 -7.41 -14.13 -2.55
C SER A 179 -7.89 -13.67 -3.95
N ARG A 180 -7.50 -12.48 -4.40
CA ARG A 180 -8.02 -11.86 -5.62
C ARG A 180 -7.08 -12.06 -6.80
N PRO A 181 -7.52 -12.67 -7.93
CA PRO A 181 -6.73 -12.70 -9.15
C PRO A 181 -6.71 -11.33 -9.81
N ILE A 182 -5.51 -10.83 -10.14
CA ILE A 182 -5.31 -9.56 -10.83
C ILE A 182 -4.55 -9.82 -12.12
N MET A 183 -5.06 -9.29 -13.22
CA MET A 183 -4.38 -9.28 -14.51
C MET A 183 -3.43 -8.09 -14.57
N ALA A 184 -2.16 -8.33 -14.83
CA ALA A 184 -1.13 -7.30 -14.99
C ALA A 184 -0.44 -7.44 -16.34
N GLU A 185 -0.11 -6.32 -16.98
CA GLU A 185 0.69 -6.33 -18.20
C GLU A 185 2.17 -6.39 -17.83
N VAL A 186 2.86 -7.39 -18.38
CA VAL A 186 4.32 -7.52 -18.39
C VAL A 186 4.83 -6.97 -19.68
N GLN A 187 5.65 -5.94 -19.63
CA GLN A 187 6.34 -5.37 -20.78
C GLN A 187 7.82 -5.76 -20.75
N SER A 188 8.36 -6.13 -21.88
CA SER A 188 9.79 -6.40 -22.07
C SER A 188 10.32 -5.71 -23.31
N LEU A 189 11.53 -5.21 -23.21
CA LEU A 189 12.32 -4.73 -24.34
C LEU A 189 13.64 -5.46 -24.36
N VAL A 190 13.90 -6.16 -25.47
CA VAL A 190 15.18 -6.84 -25.74
C VAL A 190 15.84 -6.19 -26.94
N THR A 191 17.10 -5.83 -26.81
CA THR A 191 17.88 -5.17 -27.89
C THR A 191 19.33 -5.56 -27.81
N PRO A 192 20.07 -5.62 -28.97
CA PRO A 192 21.50 -5.87 -28.94
C PRO A 192 22.24 -4.87 -28.04
N THR A 193 23.18 -5.39 -27.22
CA THR A 193 23.98 -4.51 -26.38
C THR A 193 24.96 -3.69 -27.20
N GLY A 194 25.02 -2.38 -26.93
CA GLY A 194 26.00 -1.47 -27.53
C GLY A 194 27.29 -1.31 -26.72
N PHE A 195 27.42 -1.93 -25.55
CA PHE A 195 28.47 -1.60 -24.57
C PHE A 195 29.27 -2.79 -24.06
N GLY A 196 29.30 -3.91 -24.77
CA GLY A 196 30.08 -5.10 -24.40
C GLY A 196 29.50 -5.91 -23.21
N THR A 197 28.93 -5.31 -22.20
CA THR A 197 28.27 -6.01 -21.09
C THR A 197 26.76 -5.76 -21.14
N PRO A 198 25.95 -6.82 -21.26
CA PRO A 198 24.49 -6.71 -21.33
C PRO A 198 23.89 -6.08 -20.09
N ARG A 199 22.98 -5.13 -20.30
CA ARG A 199 22.21 -4.50 -19.21
C ARG A 199 20.99 -5.32 -18.89
N ARG A 200 20.71 -5.49 -17.61
CA ARG A 200 19.55 -6.19 -17.10
C ARG A 200 18.83 -5.26 -16.12
N MET A 201 17.60 -4.87 -16.44
CA MET A 201 16.80 -4.00 -15.57
C MET A 201 15.40 -4.58 -15.43
N ALA A 202 14.92 -4.64 -14.20
CA ALA A 202 13.58 -5.11 -13.90
C ALA A 202 12.88 -4.12 -12.95
N ASN A 203 11.67 -3.75 -13.29
CA ASN A 203 10.77 -2.99 -12.45
C ASN A 203 9.52 -3.83 -12.19
N GLY A 204 9.22 -4.10 -10.92
CA GLY A 204 8.13 -4.97 -10.51
C GLY A 204 8.43 -6.47 -10.52
N VAL A 205 9.64 -6.88 -10.93
CA VAL A 205 10.11 -8.28 -10.90
C VAL A 205 11.46 -8.33 -10.21
N ASP A 206 11.71 -9.39 -9.43
CA ASP A 206 13.02 -9.62 -8.83
C ASP A 206 14.11 -9.80 -9.87
N TYR A 207 15.25 -9.14 -9.69
CA TYR A 207 16.37 -9.18 -10.63
C TYR A 207 16.95 -10.58 -10.83
N ASN A 208 17.08 -11.36 -9.75
CA ASN A 208 17.64 -12.71 -9.82
C ASN A 208 16.67 -13.65 -10.54
N ARG A 209 15.36 -13.46 -10.34
CA ARG A 209 14.32 -14.20 -11.06
C ARG A 209 14.36 -13.93 -12.55
N MET A 210 14.42 -12.65 -12.96
CA MET A 210 14.62 -12.30 -14.37
C MET A 210 15.87 -12.94 -14.96
N SER A 211 16.99 -12.86 -14.25
CA SER A 211 18.27 -13.42 -14.72
C SER A 211 18.21 -14.93 -14.88
N MET A 212 17.51 -15.62 -13.98
CA MET A 212 17.28 -17.06 -14.03
C MET A 212 16.41 -17.45 -15.24
N LEU A 213 15.33 -16.70 -15.49
CA LEU A 213 14.46 -16.93 -16.66
C LEU A 213 15.23 -16.73 -17.97
N ILE A 214 16.06 -15.70 -18.08
CA ILE A 214 16.94 -15.48 -19.24
C ILE A 214 17.87 -16.67 -19.45
N ALA A 215 18.52 -17.16 -18.39
CA ALA A 215 19.41 -18.32 -18.50
C ALA A 215 18.67 -19.60 -18.93
N VAL A 216 17.43 -19.80 -18.46
CA VAL A 216 16.57 -20.92 -18.90
C VAL A 216 16.20 -20.78 -20.37
N LEU A 217 15.77 -19.59 -20.81
CA LEU A 217 15.44 -19.30 -22.20
C LEU A 217 16.66 -19.56 -23.15
N GLU A 218 17.83 -19.14 -22.73
CA GLU A 218 19.07 -19.37 -23.45
C GLU A 218 19.40 -20.86 -23.55
N LYS A 219 19.48 -21.53 -22.39
CA LYS A 219 20.03 -22.91 -22.33
C LYS A 219 19.03 -23.96 -22.79
N ARG A 220 17.73 -23.77 -22.55
CA ARG A 220 16.69 -24.78 -22.80
C ARG A 220 15.83 -24.49 -24.01
N ALA A 221 15.55 -23.23 -24.28
CA ALA A 221 14.69 -22.81 -25.38
C ALA A 221 15.51 -22.37 -26.62
N GLY A 222 16.84 -22.21 -26.50
CA GLY A 222 17.72 -21.89 -27.61
C GLY A 222 17.71 -20.42 -28.07
N TYR A 223 17.13 -19.52 -27.28
CA TYR A 223 17.14 -18.09 -27.58
C TYR A 223 18.48 -17.48 -27.20
N PHE A 224 19.07 -16.69 -28.11
CA PHE A 224 20.37 -16.06 -27.88
C PHE A 224 20.19 -14.71 -27.16
N LEU A 225 20.38 -14.70 -25.84
CA LEU A 225 20.20 -13.54 -24.98
C LEU A 225 21.50 -13.04 -24.31
N GLY A 226 22.60 -13.76 -24.49
CA GLY A 226 23.88 -13.51 -23.80
C GLY A 226 24.49 -12.14 -24.10
N ASN A 227 24.26 -11.58 -25.29
CA ASN A 227 24.72 -10.24 -25.67
C ASN A 227 23.55 -9.25 -25.92
N MET A 228 22.41 -9.50 -25.34
CA MET A 228 21.23 -8.66 -25.49
C MET A 228 20.96 -7.90 -24.17
N ASP A 229 20.70 -6.62 -24.25
CA ASP A 229 20.11 -5.86 -23.16
C ASP A 229 18.66 -6.31 -22.97
N CYS A 230 18.22 -6.44 -21.73
CA CYS A 230 16.86 -6.86 -21.39
C CYS A 230 16.27 -5.96 -20.31
N TYR A 231 15.14 -5.37 -20.61
CA TYR A 231 14.39 -4.49 -19.73
C TYR A 231 13.00 -5.07 -19.51
N ILE A 232 12.56 -5.14 -18.24
CA ILE A 232 11.23 -5.62 -17.88
C ILE A 232 10.55 -4.57 -17.02
N ASN A 233 9.26 -4.35 -17.30
CA ASN A 233 8.41 -3.47 -16.52
C ASN A 233 7.04 -4.11 -16.31
N ILE A 234 6.55 -4.08 -15.07
CA ILE A 234 5.16 -4.44 -14.75
C ILE A 234 4.34 -3.17 -14.70
N ILE A 235 3.31 -3.11 -15.52
CA ILE A 235 2.38 -1.98 -15.53
C ILE A 235 1.66 -1.93 -14.19
N GLY A 236 1.49 -0.71 -13.68
CA GLY A 236 0.76 -0.50 -12.45
C GLY A 236 1.63 -0.50 -11.19
N GLY A 237 2.96 -0.63 -11.30
CA GLY A 237 3.87 -0.63 -10.15
C GLY A 237 3.68 -1.81 -9.19
N LEU A 238 2.97 -2.85 -9.65
CA LEU A 238 2.81 -4.08 -8.89
C LEU A 238 4.15 -4.82 -8.79
N LYS A 239 4.39 -5.45 -7.64
CA LYS A 239 5.49 -6.40 -7.50
C LYS A 239 4.96 -7.80 -7.77
N VAL A 240 5.62 -8.49 -8.68
CA VAL A 240 5.23 -9.83 -9.13
C VAL A 240 6.29 -10.82 -8.67
N ASP A 241 6.02 -11.44 -7.51
CA ASP A 241 6.95 -12.38 -6.88
C ASP A 241 6.50 -13.85 -7.06
N GLU A 242 5.35 -14.08 -7.70
CA GLU A 242 4.79 -15.41 -7.87
C GLU A 242 5.37 -16.18 -9.06
N PRO A 243 5.65 -17.50 -8.92
CA PRO A 243 6.06 -18.37 -10.03
C PRO A 243 5.07 -18.42 -11.20
N ALA A 244 3.77 -18.18 -10.92
CA ALA A 244 2.73 -18.15 -11.95
C ALA A 244 2.98 -17.11 -13.06
N SER A 245 3.73 -16.05 -12.76
CA SER A 245 4.09 -15.00 -13.73
C SER A 245 5.27 -15.34 -14.64
N ASP A 246 6.06 -16.38 -14.34
CA ASP A 246 7.28 -16.70 -15.06
C ASP A 246 7.05 -16.96 -16.54
N LEU A 247 5.97 -17.65 -16.87
CA LEU A 247 5.62 -17.91 -18.26
C LEU A 247 5.32 -16.60 -19.00
N SER A 248 4.59 -15.69 -18.39
CA SER A 248 4.23 -14.40 -18.99
C SER A 248 5.47 -13.51 -19.17
N ILE A 249 6.39 -13.53 -18.21
CA ILE A 249 7.68 -12.82 -18.29
C ILE A 249 8.52 -13.41 -19.43
N ALA A 250 8.66 -14.73 -19.48
CA ALA A 250 9.38 -15.43 -20.54
C ALA A 250 8.81 -15.14 -21.93
N LEU A 251 7.48 -15.17 -22.07
CA LEU A 251 6.80 -14.86 -23.34
C LEU A 251 6.97 -13.39 -23.75
N ALA A 252 6.94 -12.45 -22.80
CA ALA A 252 7.21 -11.04 -23.08
C ALA A 252 8.65 -10.85 -23.59
N ILE A 253 9.65 -11.51 -22.97
CA ILE A 253 11.06 -11.47 -23.42
C ILE A 253 11.17 -12.02 -24.82
N VAL A 254 10.66 -13.23 -25.06
CA VAL A 254 10.75 -13.91 -26.37
C VAL A 254 10.00 -13.14 -27.45
N SER A 255 8.84 -12.58 -27.13
CA SER A 255 8.06 -11.76 -28.08
C SER A 255 8.76 -10.45 -28.46
N SER A 256 9.72 -10.00 -27.64
CA SER A 256 10.49 -8.76 -27.89
C SER A 256 11.76 -9.00 -28.69
N LEU A 257 12.19 -10.25 -28.89
CA LEU A 257 13.31 -10.64 -29.75
C LEU A 257 12.95 -10.46 -31.23
#